data_401e46c451adced2dff10fb8a459dbbf
#
_entry.id   401e46c451adced2dff10fb8a459dbbf
#
_cell.length_a   1.000
_cell.length_b   1.000
_cell.length_c   1.000
_cell.angle_alpha   90.00
_cell.angle_beta   90.00
_cell.angle_gamma   90.00
#
_symmetry.space_group_name_H-M   'P 1'
#
loop_
_entity.id
_entity.type
_entity.pdbx_description
1 polymer ?
#
loop_
_entity_poly.entity_id
_entity_poly.type
_entity_poly.pdbx_seq_one_letter_code
_entity_poly.pdbx_strand_id
1 'polypeptide(L)'
;MKKIFITISLIACAMTVVAQSADVTIKRGKAIIDEAYYYQLKQKAAELDRLSQQNDSLQQQLKKVTTELNKNKSKTPEIRSFVDSASYAIGKDLATNWQRQNLGLNLNVVAQSLIDMASGKNNWTQAQMSPILRRFQSEFEKREQKKREDMLASVDKNKEEGEQFLKENGKKKEIKTTKSGLQYQVLQKGNGNRPTANSTVKVHYTGKLLSGKVFDSSIERGEPMEFPVGAVIPGWTEGLQLMDEGSKYILYIPSSLAYGDNPVGDIPPGSTLIFEVELIQIVK
;
A
#
# COMPACT_ATOMS: atom_id res chain seq x y z
N MET A 1 -14.20 55.99 18.09
CA MET A 1 -14.67 54.60 17.86
C MET A 1 -16.10 54.46 18.38
N LYS A 2 -17.04 54.23 17.50
CA LYS A 2 -18.45 54.02 17.90
C LYS A 2 -18.60 52.63 18.50
N LYS A 3 -19.23 52.56 19.66
CA LYS A 3 -19.50 51.26 20.38
C LYS A 3 -20.97 50.87 20.16
N ILE A 4 -21.19 49.65 19.76
CA ILE A 4 -22.55 49.09 19.51
C ILE A 4 -22.97 48.25 20.73
N PHE A 5 -24.16 48.52 21.25
CA PHE A 5 -24.78 47.79 22.36
C PHE A 5 -25.76 46.75 21.85
N ILE A 6 -25.56 45.50 22.15
CA ILE A 6 -26.46 44.38 21.76
C ILE A 6 -27.09 43.80 23.00
N THR A 7 -28.41 43.65 22.97
CA THR A 7 -29.17 42.97 24.04
C THR A 7 -29.11 41.46 23.87
N ILE A 8 -28.68 40.75 24.88
CA ILE A 8 -28.48 39.30 24.87
C ILE A 8 -29.85 38.61 24.98
N SER A 9 -30.55 38.40 23.88
CA SER A 9 -31.82 37.66 23.89
C SER A 9 -31.90 36.44 22.98
N LEU A 10 -30.89 36.12 22.14
CA LEU A 10 -31.02 35.02 21.20
C LEU A 10 -29.73 34.31 20.79
N ILE A 11 -28.63 34.40 21.59
CA ILE A 11 -27.35 33.75 21.22
C ILE A 11 -26.74 33.04 22.45
N ALA A 12 -27.50 32.19 23.11
CA ALA A 12 -26.97 31.44 24.24
C ALA A 12 -26.05 30.28 23.86
N CYS A 13 -26.05 29.83 22.62
CA CYS A 13 -25.22 28.70 22.17
C CYS A 13 -23.92 29.11 21.44
N ALA A 14 -23.83 30.35 20.94
CA ALA A 14 -22.60 30.84 20.30
C ALA A 14 -21.64 31.55 21.28
N MET A 15 -22.10 31.86 22.49
CA MET A 15 -21.36 32.66 23.45
C MET A 15 -20.30 31.90 24.24
N THR A 16 -20.32 30.58 24.32
CA THR A 16 -19.26 29.82 25.01
C THR A 16 -17.92 29.80 24.25
N VAL A 17 -17.94 30.06 22.95
CA VAL A 17 -16.72 30.09 22.13
C VAL A 17 -16.16 31.52 21.97
N VAL A 18 -17.01 32.55 22.10
CA VAL A 18 -16.64 33.96 21.90
C VAL A 18 -16.12 34.64 23.17
N ALA A 19 -16.33 34.07 24.34
CA ALA A 19 -15.88 34.65 25.63
C ALA A 19 -14.36 34.59 25.86
N GLN A 20 -13.57 34.04 24.94
CA GLN A 20 -12.10 33.97 25.05
C GLN A 20 -11.36 34.96 24.13
N SER A 21 -12.03 35.82 23.38
CA SER A 21 -11.38 36.86 22.59
C SER A 21 -11.31 38.18 23.34
N ALA A 22 -10.16 38.86 23.29
CA ALA A 22 -9.86 40.11 23.99
C ALA A 22 -10.77 41.30 23.56
N ASP A 23 -11.64 41.14 22.59
CA ASP A 23 -12.41 42.18 21.94
C ASP A 23 -13.86 42.32 22.45
N VAL A 24 -14.27 41.53 23.43
CA VAL A 24 -15.62 41.56 24.01
C VAL A 24 -15.57 41.93 25.50
N THR A 25 -16.16 43.05 25.87
CA THR A 25 -16.30 43.49 27.27
C THR A 25 -17.77 43.41 27.72
N ILE A 26 -18.04 42.75 28.83
CA ILE A 26 -19.39 42.66 29.39
C ILE A 26 -19.54 43.71 30.51
N LYS A 27 -20.45 44.67 30.34
CA LYS A 27 -20.84 45.65 31.38
C LYS A 27 -22.33 45.65 31.59
N ARG A 28 -22.76 45.49 32.88
CA ARG A 28 -24.17 45.50 33.30
C ARG A 28 -25.07 44.58 32.45
N GLY A 29 -24.60 43.35 32.17
CA GLY A 29 -25.40 42.39 31.40
C GLY A 29 -25.53 42.67 29.90
N LYS A 30 -24.74 43.61 29.35
CA LYS A 30 -24.67 43.94 27.90
C LYS A 30 -23.27 43.70 27.40
N ALA A 31 -23.15 42.99 26.27
CA ALA A 31 -21.88 42.83 25.56
C ALA A 31 -21.57 44.12 24.79
N ILE A 32 -20.38 44.67 25.01
CA ILE A 32 -19.85 45.82 24.28
C ILE A 32 -18.78 45.26 23.34
N ILE A 33 -19.00 45.39 22.07
CA ILE A 33 -18.04 44.96 21.03
C ILE A 33 -17.62 46.14 20.19
N ASP A 34 -16.39 46.09 19.68
CA ASP A 34 -15.89 47.08 18.74
C ASP A 34 -16.72 47.01 17.42
N GLU A 35 -16.94 48.17 16.80
CA GLU A 35 -17.72 48.25 15.55
C GLU A 35 -17.08 47.43 14.43
N ALA A 36 -15.76 47.42 14.33
CA ALA A 36 -15.03 46.63 13.32
C ALA A 36 -15.20 45.13 13.55
N TYR A 37 -15.14 44.68 14.81
CA TYR A 37 -15.36 43.27 15.18
C TYR A 37 -16.80 42.84 14.93
N TYR A 38 -17.81 43.71 15.18
CA TYR A 38 -19.18 43.46 14.84
C TYR A 38 -19.41 43.20 13.34
N TYR A 39 -18.78 44.03 12.49
CA TYR A 39 -18.87 43.83 11.04
C TYR A 39 -18.19 42.52 10.60
N GLN A 40 -17.06 42.17 11.18
CA GLN A 40 -16.42 40.86 10.90
C GLN A 40 -17.29 39.68 11.30
N LEU A 41 -17.95 39.72 12.46
CA LEU A 41 -18.88 38.68 12.91
C LEU A 41 -20.09 38.58 11.96
N LYS A 42 -20.60 39.71 11.51
CA LYS A 42 -21.73 39.77 10.55
C LYS A 42 -21.34 39.16 9.20
N GLN A 43 -20.14 39.43 8.71
CA GLN A 43 -19.61 38.82 7.48
C GLN A 43 -19.44 37.30 7.63
N LYS A 44 -18.85 36.86 8.73
CA LYS A 44 -18.69 35.40 9.00
C LYS A 44 -20.04 34.70 9.15
N ALA A 45 -21.03 35.32 9.75
CA ALA A 45 -22.38 34.77 9.84
C ALA A 45 -23.01 34.59 8.45
N ALA A 46 -22.91 35.63 7.58
CA ALA A 46 -23.41 35.54 6.21
C ALA A 46 -22.68 34.49 5.37
N GLU A 47 -21.36 34.30 5.61
CA GLU A 47 -20.59 33.25 4.94
C GLU A 47 -21.01 31.85 5.44
N LEU A 48 -21.28 31.68 6.72
CA LEU A 48 -21.80 30.45 7.31
C LEU A 48 -23.18 30.09 6.74
N ASP A 49 -24.08 31.06 6.60
CA ASP A 49 -25.38 30.84 5.99
C ASP A 49 -25.26 30.43 4.52
N ARG A 50 -24.34 31.04 3.78
CA ARG A 50 -24.05 30.67 2.39
C ARG A 50 -23.50 29.26 2.29
N LEU A 51 -22.55 28.89 3.15
CA LEU A 51 -21.97 27.54 3.18
C LEU A 51 -23.02 26.49 3.58
N SER A 52 -23.91 26.82 4.51
CA SER A 52 -25.03 25.97 4.89
C SER A 52 -25.96 25.71 3.68
N GLN A 53 -26.36 26.75 2.96
CA GLN A 53 -27.18 26.60 1.75
C GLN A 53 -26.48 25.79 0.64
N GLN A 54 -25.16 25.98 0.48
CA GLN A 54 -24.37 25.16 -0.46
C GLN A 54 -24.34 23.69 -0.04
N ASN A 55 -24.17 23.42 1.23
CA ASN A 55 -24.17 22.06 1.78
C ASN A 55 -25.51 21.36 1.56
N ASP A 56 -26.63 22.06 1.82
CA ASP A 56 -27.98 21.54 1.60
C ASP A 56 -28.23 21.24 0.11
N SER A 57 -27.76 22.12 -0.78
CA SER A 57 -27.81 21.89 -2.24
C SER A 57 -27.02 20.69 -2.67
N LEU A 58 -25.78 20.52 -2.15
CA LEU A 58 -24.93 19.37 -2.43
C LEU A 58 -25.52 18.07 -1.91
N GLN A 59 -26.13 18.08 -0.73
CA GLN A 59 -26.84 16.93 -0.18
C GLN A 59 -28.04 16.51 -1.05
N GLN A 60 -28.79 17.49 -1.56
CA GLN A 60 -29.88 17.22 -2.49
C GLN A 60 -29.38 16.62 -3.81
N GLN A 61 -28.28 17.15 -4.37
CA GLN A 61 -27.65 16.59 -5.57
C GLN A 61 -27.15 15.17 -5.32
N LEU A 62 -26.48 14.92 -4.20
CA LEU A 62 -26.01 13.58 -3.82
C LEU A 62 -27.18 12.60 -3.70
N LYS A 63 -28.30 13.02 -3.10
CA LYS A 63 -29.51 12.19 -2.98
C LYS A 63 -30.11 11.87 -4.36
N LYS A 64 -30.15 12.84 -5.29
CA LYS A 64 -30.59 12.60 -6.66
C LYS A 64 -29.70 11.61 -7.40
N VAL A 65 -28.38 11.84 -7.38
CA VAL A 65 -27.40 10.95 -8.02
C VAL A 65 -27.47 9.54 -7.42
N THR A 66 -27.59 9.42 -6.10
CA THR A 66 -27.73 8.12 -5.43
C THR A 66 -29.02 7.41 -5.81
N THR A 67 -30.12 8.16 -5.99
CA THR A 67 -31.41 7.62 -6.43
C THR A 67 -31.35 7.14 -7.88
N GLU A 68 -30.71 7.91 -8.75
CA GLU A 68 -30.49 7.54 -10.16
C GLU A 68 -29.53 6.34 -10.29
N LEU A 69 -28.45 6.31 -9.48
CA LEU A 69 -27.52 5.18 -9.41
C LEU A 69 -28.26 3.90 -8.97
N ASN A 70 -29.16 4.01 -8.00
CA ASN A 70 -29.94 2.87 -7.52
C ASN A 70 -31.04 2.44 -8.50
N LYS A 71 -31.60 3.36 -9.32
CA LYS A 71 -32.49 3.01 -10.44
C LYS A 71 -31.75 2.34 -11.59
N ASN A 72 -30.50 2.76 -11.84
CA ASN A 72 -29.63 2.21 -12.89
C ASN A 72 -28.80 1.02 -12.42
N LYS A 73 -28.87 0.61 -11.15
CA LYS A 73 -28.42 -0.72 -10.74
C LYS A 73 -29.27 -1.71 -11.52
N SER A 74 -28.70 -2.18 -12.65
CA SER A 74 -29.20 -3.37 -13.34
C SER A 74 -29.49 -4.41 -12.28
N LYS A 75 -30.70 -4.99 -12.30
CA LYS A 75 -31.04 -6.10 -11.39
C LYS A 75 -29.88 -7.09 -11.49
N THR A 76 -29.13 -7.21 -10.41
CA THR A 76 -28.06 -8.21 -10.33
C THR A 76 -28.74 -9.54 -10.65
N PRO A 77 -28.30 -10.31 -11.63
CA PRO A 77 -28.91 -11.59 -11.93
C PRO A 77 -28.92 -12.44 -10.67
N GLU A 78 -30.09 -12.98 -10.31
CA GLU A 78 -30.19 -13.86 -9.15
C GLU A 78 -29.49 -15.19 -9.48
N ILE A 79 -28.55 -15.56 -8.61
CA ILE A 79 -27.86 -16.86 -8.70
C ILE A 79 -28.79 -17.90 -8.09
N ARG A 80 -29.48 -18.68 -8.94
CA ARG A 80 -30.50 -19.65 -8.50
C ARG A 80 -30.11 -21.10 -8.79
N SER A 81 -29.10 -21.33 -9.63
CA SER A 81 -28.69 -22.66 -10.06
C SER A 81 -27.17 -22.83 -9.92
N PHE A 82 -26.70 -24.07 -9.99
CA PHE A 82 -25.29 -24.39 -10.12
C PHE A 82 -24.66 -23.72 -11.35
N VAL A 83 -25.39 -23.69 -12.47
CA VAL A 83 -24.90 -23.02 -13.70
C VAL A 83 -24.74 -21.53 -13.52
N ASP A 84 -25.65 -20.86 -12.81
CA ASP A 84 -25.51 -19.43 -12.51
C ASP A 84 -24.29 -19.18 -11.63
N SER A 85 -24.07 -20.02 -10.60
CA SER A 85 -22.90 -19.94 -9.72
C SER A 85 -21.60 -20.14 -10.49
N ALA A 86 -21.56 -21.12 -11.38
CA ALA A 86 -20.41 -21.39 -12.25
C ALA A 86 -20.14 -20.22 -13.21
N SER A 87 -21.19 -19.67 -13.82
CA SER A 87 -21.09 -18.50 -14.71
C SER A 87 -20.51 -17.29 -13.99
N TYR A 88 -20.98 -17.02 -12.78
CA TYR A 88 -20.44 -15.93 -11.95
C TYR A 88 -18.97 -16.17 -11.57
N ALA A 89 -18.62 -17.40 -11.17
CA ALA A 89 -17.24 -17.75 -10.81
C ALA A 89 -16.28 -17.59 -12.00
N ILE A 90 -16.69 -18.03 -13.20
CA ILE A 90 -15.90 -17.85 -14.44
C ILE A 90 -15.68 -16.37 -14.72
N GLY A 91 -16.74 -15.55 -14.67
CA GLY A 91 -16.63 -14.12 -14.89
C GLY A 91 -15.69 -13.43 -13.90
N LYS A 92 -15.76 -13.82 -12.62
CA LYS A 92 -14.89 -13.31 -11.56
C LYS A 92 -13.43 -13.74 -11.78
N ASP A 93 -13.19 -14.98 -12.15
CA ASP A 93 -11.84 -15.50 -12.42
C ASP A 93 -11.18 -14.78 -13.60
N LEU A 94 -11.91 -14.62 -14.72
CA LEU A 94 -11.45 -13.86 -15.87
C LEU A 94 -11.08 -12.42 -15.50
N ALA A 95 -11.95 -11.72 -14.78
CA ALA A 95 -11.71 -10.34 -14.35
C ALA A 95 -10.47 -10.24 -13.43
N THR A 96 -10.34 -11.19 -12.49
CA THR A 96 -9.19 -11.26 -11.59
C THR A 96 -7.89 -11.52 -12.35
N ASN A 97 -7.93 -12.40 -13.34
CA ASN A 97 -6.77 -12.73 -14.16
C ASN A 97 -6.31 -11.53 -15.00
N TRP A 98 -7.24 -10.80 -15.62
CA TRP A 98 -6.94 -9.58 -16.38
C TRP A 98 -6.39 -8.46 -15.50
N GLN A 99 -6.87 -8.34 -14.26
CA GLN A 99 -6.32 -7.39 -13.29
C GLN A 99 -4.89 -7.75 -12.89
N ARG A 100 -4.61 -9.04 -12.59
CA ARG A 100 -3.25 -9.51 -12.27
C ARG A 100 -2.27 -9.26 -13.43
N GLN A 101 -2.70 -9.47 -14.65
CA GLN A 101 -1.89 -9.20 -15.85
C GLN A 101 -1.77 -7.71 -16.18
N ASN A 102 -2.46 -6.85 -15.45
CA ASN A 102 -2.46 -5.39 -15.67
C ASN A 102 -2.75 -5.00 -17.13
N LEU A 103 -3.75 -5.65 -17.75
CA LEU A 103 -4.10 -5.42 -19.15
C LEU A 103 -4.66 -4.03 -19.41
N GLY A 104 -5.03 -3.26 -18.39
CA GLY A 104 -5.62 -1.93 -18.52
C GLY A 104 -7.02 -1.93 -19.13
N LEU A 105 -7.74 -3.04 -19.08
CA LEU A 105 -9.09 -3.17 -19.62
C LEU A 105 -10.11 -2.47 -18.73
N ASN A 106 -11.07 -1.77 -19.36
CA ASN A 106 -12.24 -1.26 -18.65
C ASN A 106 -13.27 -2.38 -18.50
N LEU A 107 -13.32 -2.98 -17.31
CA LEU A 107 -14.20 -4.11 -17.02
C LEU A 107 -15.69 -3.78 -17.18
N ASN A 108 -16.10 -2.52 -17.00
CA ASN A 108 -17.50 -2.13 -17.23
C ASN A 108 -17.85 -2.20 -18.71
N VAL A 109 -16.93 -1.81 -19.60
CA VAL A 109 -17.12 -1.90 -21.05
C VAL A 109 -17.14 -3.38 -21.49
N VAL A 110 -16.27 -4.21 -20.90
CA VAL A 110 -16.28 -5.66 -21.15
C VAL A 110 -17.61 -6.27 -20.70
N ALA A 111 -18.09 -5.96 -19.50
CA ALA A 111 -19.37 -6.43 -19.00
C ALA A 111 -20.53 -5.98 -19.91
N GLN A 112 -20.52 -4.72 -20.38
CA GLN A 112 -21.53 -4.22 -21.31
C GLN A 112 -21.50 -5.00 -22.63
N SER A 113 -20.33 -5.34 -23.16
CA SER A 113 -20.23 -6.12 -24.40
C SER A 113 -20.83 -7.52 -24.27
N LEU A 114 -20.67 -8.16 -23.09
CA LEU A 114 -21.29 -9.46 -22.80
C LEU A 114 -22.80 -9.37 -22.69
N ILE A 115 -23.33 -8.29 -22.07
CA ILE A 115 -24.77 -8.01 -21.99
C ILE A 115 -25.36 -7.78 -23.39
N ASP A 116 -24.67 -7.03 -24.23
CA ASP A 116 -25.11 -6.74 -25.60
C ASP A 116 -25.15 -8.03 -26.43
N MET A 117 -24.13 -8.89 -26.31
CA MET A 117 -24.12 -10.20 -26.95
C MET A 117 -25.27 -11.10 -26.46
N ALA A 118 -25.49 -11.20 -25.15
CA ALA A 118 -26.58 -11.98 -24.56
C ALA A 118 -27.97 -11.46 -24.98
N SER A 119 -28.09 -10.17 -25.29
CA SER A 119 -29.33 -9.52 -25.73
C SER A 119 -29.52 -9.54 -27.26
N GLY A 120 -28.62 -10.21 -28.01
CA GLY A 120 -28.66 -10.22 -29.47
C GLY A 120 -28.28 -8.90 -30.14
N LYS A 121 -27.73 -7.95 -29.40
CA LYS A 121 -27.23 -6.66 -29.90
C LYS A 121 -25.79 -6.80 -30.37
N ASN A 122 -25.59 -7.44 -31.51
CA ASN A 122 -24.25 -7.55 -32.08
C ASN A 122 -23.95 -6.36 -32.98
N ASN A 123 -23.32 -5.32 -32.43
CA ASN A 123 -23.06 -4.06 -33.13
C ASN A 123 -21.69 -4.01 -33.81
N TRP A 124 -20.82 -5.00 -33.58
CA TRP A 124 -19.45 -5.01 -34.08
C TRP A 124 -19.18 -6.23 -34.96
N THR A 125 -18.70 -5.98 -36.18
CA THR A 125 -18.28 -7.04 -37.09
C THR A 125 -16.85 -7.49 -36.79
N GLN A 126 -16.50 -8.69 -37.22
CA GLN A 126 -15.12 -9.22 -37.12
C GLN A 126 -14.11 -8.28 -37.83
N ALA A 127 -14.51 -7.68 -38.94
CA ALA A 127 -13.67 -6.72 -39.67
C ALA A 127 -13.36 -5.46 -38.85
N GLN A 128 -14.28 -5.02 -38.00
CA GLN A 128 -14.08 -3.85 -37.10
C GLN A 128 -13.25 -4.24 -35.87
N MET A 129 -13.46 -5.43 -35.32
CA MET A 129 -12.75 -5.89 -34.11
C MET A 129 -11.28 -6.25 -34.37
N SER A 130 -11.00 -6.95 -35.47
CA SER A 130 -9.68 -7.51 -35.75
C SER A 130 -8.53 -6.49 -35.74
N PRO A 131 -8.65 -5.27 -36.33
CA PRO A 131 -7.58 -4.30 -36.28
C PRO A 131 -7.34 -3.74 -34.87
N ILE A 132 -8.43 -3.59 -34.08
CA ILE A 132 -8.35 -3.10 -32.69
C ILE A 132 -7.63 -4.13 -31.81
N LEU A 133 -8.01 -5.41 -31.92
CA LEU A 133 -7.38 -6.49 -31.15
C LEU A 133 -5.90 -6.64 -31.51
N ARG A 134 -5.53 -6.57 -32.79
CA ARG A 134 -4.11 -6.60 -33.24
C ARG A 134 -3.32 -5.41 -32.68
N ARG A 135 -3.91 -4.21 -32.70
CA ARG A 135 -3.26 -3.02 -32.12
C ARG A 135 -3.08 -3.17 -30.61
N PHE A 136 -4.11 -3.61 -29.90
CA PHE A 136 -4.04 -3.87 -28.47
C PHE A 136 -2.94 -4.88 -28.13
N GLN A 137 -2.89 -6.00 -28.86
CA GLN A 137 -1.86 -7.02 -28.68
C GLN A 137 -0.46 -6.45 -28.92
N SER A 138 -0.25 -5.70 -30.00
CA SER A 138 1.05 -5.08 -30.30
C SER A 138 1.48 -4.07 -29.23
N GLU A 139 0.55 -3.25 -28.74
CA GLU A 139 0.84 -2.28 -27.66
C GLU A 139 1.15 -3.00 -26.33
N PHE A 140 0.46 -4.10 -26.06
CA PHE A 140 0.74 -4.93 -24.90
C PHE A 140 2.12 -5.59 -24.97
N GLU A 141 2.46 -6.20 -26.10
CA GLU A 141 3.77 -6.82 -26.34
C GLU A 141 4.92 -5.80 -26.18
N LYS A 142 4.78 -4.60 -26.76
CA LYS A 142 5.77 -3.52 -26.61
C LYS A 142 5.94 -3.11 -25.15
N ARG A 143 4.84 -3.03 -24.38
CA ARG A 143 4.89 -2.67 -22.97
C ARG A 143 5.59 -3.75 -22.14
N GLU A 144 5.29 -5.02 -22.39
CA GLU A 144 5.93 -6.13 -21.70
C GLU A 144 7.42 -6.28 -22.09
N GLN A 145 7.76 -5.99 -23.35
CA GLN A 145 9.14 -5.96 -23.77
C GLN A 145 9.92 -4.85 -23.07
N LYS A 146 9.38 -3.62 -23.06
CA LYS A 146 10.00 -2.50 -22.36
C LYS A 146 10.17 -2.79 -20.87
N LYS A 147 9.14 -3.35 -20.21
CA LYS A 147 9.20 -3.75 -18.79
C LYS A 147 10.32 -4.78 -18.56
N ARG A 148 10.51 -5.72 -19.49
CA ARG A 148 11.58 -6.72 -19.44
C ARG A 148 12.96 -6.09 -19.59
N GLU A 149 13.10 -5.15 -20.54
CA GLU A 149 14.35 -4.39 -20.75
C GLU A 149 14.70 -3.54 -19.53
N ASP A 150 13.72 -2.81 -18.97
CA ASP A 150 13.90 -2.01 -17.75
C ASP A 150 14.28 -2.91 -16.54
N MET A 151 13.68 -4.10 -16.46
CA MET A 151 14.01 -5.09 -15.43
C MET A 151 15.44 -5.61 -15.57
N LEU A 152 15.86 -5.98 -16.79
CA LEU A 152 17.23 -6.45 -17.06
C LEU A 152 18.26 -5.35 -16.75
N ALA A 153 18.00 -4.12 -17.17
CA ALA A 153 18.86 -2.98 -16.85
C ALA A 153 18.95 -2.73 -15.32
N SER A 154 17.89 -3.02 -14.57
CA SER A 154 17.90 -2.89 -13.11
C SER A 154 18.72 -4.00 -12.42
N VAL A 155 18.81 -5.20 -13.02
CA VAL A 155 19.62 -6.32 -12.48
C VAL A 155 21.08 -5.92 -12.35
N ASP A 156 21.69 -5.48 -13.46
CA ASP A 156 23.10 -5.15 -13.48
C ASP A 156 23.42 -4.00 -12.51
N LYS A 157 22.60 -2.96 -12.53
CA LYS A 157 22.71 -1.85 -11.58
C LYS A 157 22.64 -2.30 -10.13
N ASN A 158 21.65 -3.11 -9.77
CA ASN A 158 21.45 -3.57 -8.39
C ASN A 158 22.60 -4.49 -7.94
N LYS A 159 23.13 -5.32 -8.84
CA LYS A 159 24.32 -6.16 -8.58
C LYS A 159 25.55 -5.30 -8.33
N GLU A 160 25.81 -4.32 -9.18
CA GLU A 160 26.95 -3.41 -9.04
C GLU A 160 26.89 -2.62 -7.72
N GLU A 161 25.73 -2.03 -7.40
CA GLU A 161 25.49 -1.37 -6.12
C GLU A 161 25.67 -2.31 -4.93
N GLY A 162 25.19 -3.56 -5.05
CA GLY A 162 25.35 -4.60 -4.04
C GLY A 162 26.80 -5.00 -3.82
N GLU A 163 27.54 -5.26 -4.87
CA GLU A 163 28.98 -5.60 -4.82
C GLU A 163 29.81 -4.48 -4.21
N GLN A 164 29.55 -3.24 -4.64
CA GLN A 164 30.21 -2.07 -4.08
C GLN A 164 29.91 -1.92 -2.57
N PHE A 165 28.63 -2.06 -2.19
CA PHE A 165 28.24 -2.02 -0.77
C PHE A 165 28.95 -3.11 0.05
N LEU A 166 28.92 -4.36 -0.40
CA LEU A 166 29.53 -5.48 0.31
C LEU A 166 31.05 -5.33 0.42
N LYS A 167 31.71 -4.82 -0.63
CA LYS A 167 33.14 -4.52 -0.61
C LYS A 167 33.51 -3.48 0.45
N GLU A 168 32.73 -2.41 0.57
CA GLU A 168 32.97 -1.40 1.59
C GLU A 168 32.54 -1.90 2.99
N ASN A 169 31.44 -2.60 3.08
CA ASN A 169 30.94 -3.14 4.34
C ASN A 169 31.93 -4.14 4.95
N GLY A 170 32.53 -5.01 4.14
CA GLY A 170 33.51 -6.00 4.59
C GLY A 170 34.83 -5.43 5.13
N LYS A 171 35.11 -4.13 4.96
CA LYS A 171 36.26 -3.46 5.57
C LYS A 171 36.06 -3.10 7.04
N LYS A 172 34.82 -3.13 7.51
CA LYS A 172 34.48 -2.81 8.90
C LYS A 172 34.89 -3.95 9.83
N LYS A 173 35.46 -3.62 10.98
CA LYS A 173 36.01 -4.61 11.94
C LYS A 173 34.95 -5.57 12.50
N GLU A 174 33.74 -5.10 12.65
CA GLU A 174 32.59 -5.86 13.18
C GLU A 174 31.96 -6.79 12.15
N ILE A 175 32.30 -6.66 10.88
CA ILE A 175 31.73 -7.47 9.79
C ILE A 175 32.63 -8.67 9.52
N LYS A 176 32.01 -9.84 9.46
CA LYS A 176 32.65 -11.09 9.05
C LYS A 176 32.10 -11.51 7.69
N THR A 177 32.97 -11.98 6.82
CA THR A 177 32.61 -12.47 5.48
C THR A 177 32.91 -13.96 5.40
N THR A 178 31.96 -14.74 4.94
CA THR A 178 32.13 -16.19 4.71
C THR A 178 32.71 -16.48 3.32
N LYS A 179 33.04 -17.75 3.04
CA LYS A 179 33.53 -18.15 1.71
C LYS A 179 32.51 -17.98 0.57
N SER A 180 31.23 -18.03 0.89
CA SER A 180 30.14 -17.83 -0.08
C SER A 180 29.90 -16.36 -0.44
N GLY A 181 30.48 -15.42 0.34
CA GLY A 181 30.25 -14.00 0.21
C GLY A 181 29.15 -13.46 1.13
N LEU A 182 28.51 -14.30 1.93
CA LEU A 182 27.62 -13.83 2.99
C LEU A 182 28.42 -12.97 3.99
N GLN A 183 27.90 -11.81 4.33
CA GLN A 183 28.47 -11.00 5.41
C GLN A 183 27.50 -10.95 6.59
N TYR A 184 28.06 -10.89 7.78
CA TYR A 184 27.26 -10.81 8.99
C TYR A 184 27.93 -10.00 10.09
N GLN A 185 27.09 -9.40 10.93
CA GLN A 185 27.48 -8.71 12.16
C GLN A 185 26.77 -9.34 13.35
N VAL A 186 27.49 -9.59 14.41
CA VAL A 186 26.93 -10.07 15.67
C VAL A 186 26.54 -8.87 16.52
N LEU A 187 25.24 -8.63 16.68
CA LEU A 187 24.73 -7.57 17.56
C LEU A 187 24.64 -8.05 19.01
N GLN A 188 24.17 -9.30 19.18
CA GLN A 188 24.05 -9.96 20.48
C GLN A 188 24.46 -11.42 20.33
N LYS A 189 25.31 -11.89 21.20
CA LYS A 189 25.66 -13.30 21.28
C LYS A 189 24.55 -14.07 21.99
N GLY A 190 24.24 -15.25 21.50
CA GLY A 190 23.42 -16.23 22.19
C GLY A 190 24.26 -17.11 23.14
N ASN A 191 23.58 -17.98 23.81
CA ASN A 191 24.18 -18.95 24.76
C ASN A 191 23.64 -20.38 24.58
N GLY A 192 22.76 -20.56 23.58
CA GLY A 192 22.16 -21.85 23.27
C GLY A 192 22.90 -22.64 22.19
N ASN A 193 22.21 -23.64 21.68
CA ASN A 193 22.70 -24.47 20.58
C ASN A 193 22.63 -23.72 19.25
N ARG A 194 23.35 -24.29 18.26
CA ARG A 194 23.24 -23.82 16.86
C ARG A 194 22.31 -24.73 16.09
N PRO A 195 21.44 -24.13 15.23
CA PRO A 195 20.61 -24.94 14.35
C PRO A 195 21.46 -25.60 13.25
N THR A 196 20.95 -26.71 12.75
CA THR A 196 21.45 -27.39 11.56
C THR A 196 20.52 -27.14 10.39
N ALA A 197 20.90 -27.53 9.18
CA ALA A 197 20.04 -27.41 7.99
C ALA A 197 18.67 -28.11 8.13
N ASN A 198 18.59 -29.14 8.99
CA ASN A 198 17.34 -29.89 9.24
C ASN A 198 16.50 -29.35 10.41
N SER A 199 16.98 -28.31 11.09
CA SER A 199 16.27 -27.71 12.20
C SER A 199 15.13 -26.81 11.73
N THR A 200 14.09 -26.65 12.55
CA THR A 200 13.12 -25.57 12.45
C THR A 200 13.49 -24.51 13.49
N VAL A 201 13.47 -23.24 13.11
CA VAL A 201 13.83 -22.12 13.99
C VAL A 201 12.67 -21.16 14.12
N LYS A 202 12.55 -20.56 15.29
CA LYS A 202 11.64 -19.44 15.58
C LYS A 202 12.46 -18.16 15.67
N VAL A 203 12.11 -17.19 14.84
CA VAL A 203 12.88 -15.95 14.69
C VAL A 203 11.99 -14.71 14.68
N HIS A 204 12.55 -13.59 15.16
CA HIS A 204 12.14 -12.27 14.73
C HIS A 204 13.11 -11.77 13.67
N TYR A 205 12.57 -11.05 12.67
CA TYR A 205 13.41 -10.47 11.63
C TYR A 205 12.82 -9.21 11.02
N THR A 206 13.69 -8.40 10.41
CA THR A 206 13.32 -7.30 9.53
C THR A 206 14.23 -7.33 8.32
N GLY A 207 13.63 -7.47 7.13
CA GLY A 207 14.31 -7.48 5.84
C GLY A 207 14.23 -6.11 5.16
N LYS A 208 15.39 -5.60 4.70
CA LYS A 208 15.52 -4.29 4.05
C LYS A 208 16.34 -4.38 2.77
N LEU A 209 16.01 -3.53 1.81
CA LEU A 209 16.87 -3.24 0.65
C LEU A 209 18.02 -2.31 1.07
N LEU A 210 19.05 -2.16 0.22
CA LEU A 210 20.14 -1.19 0.43
C LEU A 210 19.63 0.25 0.55
N SER A 211 18.51 0.58 -0.08
CA SER A 211 17.83 1.88 0.03
C SER A 211 17.23 2.14 1.43
N GLY A 212 17.21 1.14 2.31
CA GLY A 212 16.55 1.19 3.61
C GLY A 212 15.05 0.82 3.57
N LYS A 213 14.45 0.63 2.38
CA LYS A 213 13.04 0.20 2.28
C LYS A 213 12.87 -1.17 2.94
N VAL A 214 12.01 -1.25 3.96
CA VAL A 214 11.58 -2.52 4.56
C VAL A 214 10.65 -3.21 3.57
N PHE A 215 10.90 -4.49 3.29
CA PHE A 215 10.05 -5.29 2.43
C PHE A 215 9.34 -6.42 3.19
N ASP A 216 9.87 -6.80 4.35
CA ASP A 216 9.22 -7.79 5.21
C ASP A 216 9.71 -7.64 6.67
N SER A 217 8.80 -7.79 7.64
CA SER A 217 9.11 -7.69 9.06
C SER A 217 8.13 -8.48 9.92
N SER A 218 8.64 -9.46 10.65
CA SER A 218 7.87 -10.18 11.66
C SER A 218 7.56 -9.31 12.88
N ILE A 219 8.40 -8.28 13.13
CA ILE A 219 8.21 -7.33 14.23
C ILE A 219 6.99 -6.44 13.93
N GLU A 220 6.84 -5.96 12.68
CA GLU A 220 5.66 -5.18 12.28
C GLU A 220 4.37 -6.00 12.30
N ARG A 221 4.45 -7.32 12.07
CA ARG A 221 3.30 -8.24 12.22
C ARG A 221 2.97 -8.54 13.68
N GLY A 222 3.87 -8.25 14.61
CA GLY A 222 3.68 -8.46 16.05
C GLY A 222 3.92 -9.90 16.54
N GLU A 223 4.39 -10.82 15.67
CA GLU A 223 4.61 -12.22 16.02
C GLU A 223 5.87 -12.79 15.36
N PRO A 224 6.63 -13.65 16.06
CA PRO A 224 7.77 -14.36 15.47
C PRO A 224 7.30 -15.41 14.46
N MET A 225 8.16 -15.73 13.51
CA MET A 225 7.90 -16.71 12.47
C MET A 225 8.74 -17.97 12.66
N GLU A 226 8.18 -19.10 12.24
CA GLU A 226 8.88 -20.39 12.25
C GLU A 226 9.25 -20.80 10.82
N PHE A 227 10.52 -21.17 10.62
CA PHE A 227 11.05 -21.62 9.33
C PHE A 227 11.88 -22.88 9.47
N PRO A 228 11.72 -23.86 8.58
CA PRO A 228 12.73 -24.89 8.37
C PRO A 228 13.98 -24.23 7.76
N VAL A 229 15.14 -24.42 8.40
CA VAL A 229 16.41 -23.77 7.98
C VAL A 229 16.80 -24.09 6.54
N GLY A 230 16.46 -25.29 6.06
CA GLY A 230 16.73 -25.70 4.68
C GLY A 230 15.71 -25.22 3.63
N ALA A 231 14.63 -24.53 4.05
CA ALA A 231 13.55 -24.11 3.14
C ALA A 231 13.53 -22.59 2.87
N VAL A 232 14.55 -21.86 3.33
CA VAL A 232 14.71 -20.43 3.12
C VAL A 232 15.81 -20.14 2.10
N ILE A 233 16.04 -18.87 1.75
CA ILE A 233 17.11 -18.47 0.84
C ILE A 233 18.50 -18.95 1.35
N PRO A 234 19.45 -19.25 0.44
CA PRO A 234 20.75 -19.80 0.83
C PRO A 234 21.50 -18.97 1.88
N GLY A 235 21.44 -17.64 1.78
CA GLY A 235 22.05 -16.74 2.76
C GLY A 235 21.45 -16.86 4.17
N TRP A 236 20.17 -17.16 4.28
CA TRP A 236 19.53 -17.45 5.57
C TRP A 236 19.91 -18.85 6.09
N THR A 237 19.88 -19.86 5.20
CA THR A 237 20.32 -21.22 5.55
C THR A 237 21.73 -21.21 6.13
N GLU A 238 22.64 -20.47 5.51
CA GLU A 238 24.02 -20.33 6.01
C GLU A 238 24.08 -19.48 7.27
N GLY A 239 23.44 -18.30 7.26
CA GLY A 239 23.48 -17.33 8.36
C GLY A 239 22.92 -17.89 9.67
N LEU A 240 21.77 -18.56 9.61
CA LEU A 240 21.14 -19.17 10.80
C LEU A 240 22.03 -20.23 11.45
N GLN A 241 22.78 -21.02 10.66
CA GLN A 241 23.71 -22.02 11.19
C GLN A 241 24.97 -21.41 11.85
N LEU A 242 25.21 -20.09 11.66
CA LEU A 242 26.24 -19.34 12.36
C LEU A 242 25.77 -18.75 13.69
N MET A 243 24.45 -18.71 13.90
CA MET A 243 23.79 -18.10 15.06
C MET A 243 23.63 -19.13 16.19
N ASP A 244 23.87 -18.69 17.41
CA ASP A 244 23.50 -19.44 18.60
C ASP A 244 22.07 -19.04 19.02
N GLU A 245 21.29 -19.93 19.61
CA GLU A 245 19.97 -19.63 20.17
C GLU A 245 20.06 -18.48 21.18
N GLY A 246 19.15 -17.50 21.09
CA GLY A 246 19.16 -16.25 21.85
C GLY A 246 20.07 -15.17 21.25
N SER A 247 20.66 -15.37 20.07
CA SER A 247 21.50 -14.36 19.41
C SER A 247 20.73 -13.45 18.47
N LYS A 248 21.35 -12.29 18.18
CA LYS A 248 20.84 -11.31 17.20
C LYS A 248 21.95 -10.90 16.25
N TYR A 249 21.71 -11.09 14.96
CA TYR A 249 22.68 -10.81 13.90
C TYR A 249 22.08 -9.89 12.84
N ILE A 250 22.97 -9.18 12.13
CA ILE A 250 22.63 -8.61 10.83
C ILE A 250 23.30 -9.47 9.76
N LEU A 251 22.51 -9.92 8.80
CA LEU A 251 22.95 -10.65 7.62
C LEU A 251 22.90 -9.73 6.42
N TYR A 252 24.03 -9.59 5.70
CA TYR A 252 24.11 -8.88 4.43
C TYR A 252 24.29 -9.93 3.33
N ILE A 253 23.25 -10.15 2.57
CA ILE A 253 23.11 -11.30 1.68
C ILE A 253 23.23 -10.82 0.23
N PRO A 254 24.31 -11.20 -0.49
CA PRO A 254 24.42 -10.90 -1.93
C PRO A 254 23.26 -11.55 -2.69
N SER A 255 22.88 -10.96 -3.82
CA SER A 255 21.76 -11.44 -4.65
C SER A 255 21.87 -12.93 -5.01
N SER A 256 23.08 -13.44 -5.24
CA SER A 256 23.34 -14.86 -5.52
C SER A 256 22.96 -15.82 -4.39
N LEU A 257 22.93 -15.35 -3.15
CA LEU A 257 22.49 -16.10 -1.96
C LEU A 257 21.06 -15.71 -1.53
N ALA A 258 20.37 -14.88 -2.30
CA ALA A 258 19.01 -14.43 -2.09
C ALA A 258 18.09 -14.90 -3.22
N TYR A 259 17.49 -13.98 -3.97
CA TYR A 259 16.54 -14.28 -5.04
C TYR A 259 17.14 -14.19 -6.46
N GLY A 260 18.45 -13.92 -6.58
CA GLY A 260 19.15 -13.82 -7.86
C GLY A 260 18.58 -12.70 -8.73
N ASP A 261 18.42 -13.02 -10.01
CA ASP A 261 17.95 -12.09 -11.04
C ASP A 261 16.41 -12.07 -11.18
N ASN A 262 15.70 -12.67 -10.23
CA ASN A 262 14.25 -12.70 -10.23
C ASN A 262 13.67 -11.67 -9.26
N PRO A 263 12.68 -10.88 -9.69
CA PRO A 263 11.94 -10.03 -8.76
C PRO A 263 11.02 -10.86 -7.88
N VAL A 264 10.93 -10.54 -6.59
CA VAL A 264 10.03 -11.21 -5.64
C VAL A 264 9.28 -10.16 -4.82
N GLY A 265 7.98 -10.04 -5.06
CA GLY A 265 7.18 -9.01 -4.41
C GLY A 265 7.78 -7.61 -4.64
N ASP A 266 8.12 -6.95 -3.54
CA ASP A 266 8.73 -5.61 -3.54
C ASP A 266 10.27 -5.61 -3.67
N ILE A 267 10.89 -6.79 -3.82
CA ILE A 267 12.34 -6.94 -3.97
C ILE A 267 12.69 -6.90 -5.46
N PRO A 268 13.44 -5.87 -5.91
CA PRO A 268 13.92 -5.80 -7.29
C PRO A 268 14.90 -6.93 -7.60
N PRO A 269 15.03 -7.34 -8.88
CA PRO A 269 16.00 -8.37 -9.28
C PRO A 269 17.44 -7.90 -9.04
N GLY A 270 18.34 -8.83 -8.74
CA GLY A 270 19.75 -8.52 -8.47
C GLY A 270 20.04 -7.85 -7.12
N SER A 271 19.02 -7.72 -6.23
CA SER A 271 19.15 -6.98 -4.98
C SER A 271 20.00 -7.70 -3.94
N THR A 272 20.95 -6.99 -3.34
CA THR A 272 21.55 -7.35 -2.06
C THR A 272 20.59 -7.03 -0.92
N LEU A 273 20.41 -7.96 0.00
CA LEU A 273 19.43 -7.85 1.10
C LEU A 273 20.13 -7.69 2.44
N ILE A 274 19.51 -6.93 3.32
CA ILE A 274 19.94 -6.75 4.71
C ILE A 274 18.85 -7.29 5.62
N PHE A 275 19.17 -8.28 6.44
CA PHE A 275 18.25 -8.81 7.44
C PHE A 275 18.82 -8.63 8.84
N GLU A 276 18.07 -8.01 9.71
CA GLU A 276 18.28 -8.10 11.14
C GLU A 276 17.46 -9.29 11.63
N VAL A 277 18.14 -10.29 12.23
CA VAL A 277 17.54 -11.56 12.63
C VAL A 277 17.85 -11.82 14.09
N GLU A 278 16.83 -12.15 14.87
CA GLU A 278 16.93 -12.62 16.24
C GLU A 278 16.48 -14.09 16.29
N LEU A 279 17.40 -14.99 16.61
CA LEU A 279 17.12 -16.41 16.77
C LEU A 279 16.59 -16.67 18.18
N ILE A 280 15.28 -16.78 18.30
CA ILE A 280 14.61 -16.93 19.59
C ILE A 280 14.76 -18.36 20.12
N GLN A 281 14.51 -19.36 19.25
CA GLN A 281 14.44 -20.75 19.65
C GLN A 281 14.67 -21.69 18.47
N ILE A 282 15.31 -22.84 18.75
CA ILE A 282 15.34 -24.00 17.85
C ILE A 282 14.15 -24.88 18.23
N VAL A 283 13.17 -24.99 17.33
CA VAL A 283 11.98 -25.83 17.53
C VAL A 283 12.37 -27.29 17.31
N LYS A 284 12.05 -28.14 18.25
CA LYS A 284 12.37 -29.57 18.21
C LYS A 284 11.36 -30.35 17.38
#